data_13e48a41388f21f1478734af739fbcc2
#
_entry.id   13e48a41388f21f1478734af739fbcc2
#
_cell.length_a   1.000
_cell.length_b   1.000
_cell.length_c   1.000
_cell.angle_alpha   90.00
_cell.angle_beta   90.00
_cell.angle_gamma   90.00
#
_symmetry.space_group_name_H-M   'P 1'
#
loop_
_entity.id
_entity.type
_entity.pdbx_description
1 polymer ?
#
loop_
_entity_poly.entity_id
_entity_poly.type
_entity_poly.pdbx_seq_one_letter_code
_entity_poly.pdbx_strand_id
1 'polypeptide(L)'
;FFKQKTAYEIGVRLVGSEMCIRDRLDMGDFAGGLLKYLRKHPIPCLTLGGGFGKFSKLARGHLDLHSGRSQIDFEWIACQLESLGASGNILETSRQANTAAEVLELASNAGIQLGDRIAQLARDQAQKKLHDAPVSVEVMIINREGFLVGHAPFPEKS
;
A
#
# COMPACT_ATOMS: atom_id res chain seq x y z
N PHE A 1 21.84 -9.26 -7.29
CA PHE A 1 22.24 -7.84 -7.46
C PHE A 1 21.04 -6.97 -7.11
N PHE A 2 21.01 -6.41 -5.91
CA PHE A 2 19.98 -5.46 -5.50
C PHE A 2 20.38 -4.07 -6.01
N LYS A 3 19.61 -3.53 -6.95
CA LYS A 3 19.82 -2.18 -7.45
C LYS A 3 19.23 -1.19 -6.42
N GLN A 4 20.07 -0.50 -5.70
CA GLN A 4 19.67 0.60 -4.82
C GLN A 4 19.06 1.72 -5.67
N LYS A 5 17.76 1.98 -5.49
CA LYS A 5 17.13 3.18 -6.02
C LYS A 5 17.46 4.36 -5.12
N THR A 6 17.97 5.43 -5.72
CA THR A 6 18.36 6.64 -5.00
C THR A 6 17.14 7.39 -4.45
N ALA A 7 17.34 8.18 -3.39
CA ALA A 7 16.33 8.97 -2.68
C ALA A 7 15.49 9.91 -3.58
N TYR A 8 15.88 10.09 -4.83
CA TYR A 8 15.19 10.93 -5.83
C TYR A 8 13.93 10.29 -6.41
N GLU A 9 13.76 8.97 -6.26
CA GLU A 9 12.62 8.22 -6.81
C GLU A 9 11.49 8.01 -5.80
N ILE A 10 11.68 8.43 -4.55
CA ILE A 10 10.67 8.48 -3.50
C ILE A 10 10.44 9.96 -3.24
N GLY A 11 9.31 10.49 -3.71
CA GLY A 11 8.98 11.91 -3.79
C GLY A 11 9.59 12.81 -2.71
N VAL A 12 10.07 13.96 -3.14
CA VAL A 12 10.86 14.99 -2.47
C VAL A 12 10.36 15.44 -1.07
N ARG A 13 9.20 14.98 -0.62
CA ARG A 13 8.60 15.37 0.67
C ARG A 13 8.99 14.49 1.87
N LEU A 14 9.69 13.39 1.65
CA LEU A 14 10.23 12.54 2.72
C LEU A 14 11.66 12.98 3.16
N VAL A 15 12.18 14.07 2.61
CA VAL A 15 13.52 14.58 2.88
C VAL A 15 13.60 15.43 4.15
N GLY A 16 12.59 15.43 4.99
CA GLY A 16 12.57 16.22 6.23
C GLY A 16 12.78 15.44 7.53
N SER A 17 12.79 14.11 7.48
CA SER A 17 13.13 13.29 8.64
C SER A 17 14.53 12.69 8.46
N GLU A 18 15.32 12.68 9.49
CA GLU A 18 16.66 12.08 9.59
C GLU A 18 16.68 10.56 9.32
N MET A 19 15.94 10.11 8.31
CA MET A 19 15.89 8.71 7.95
C MET A 19 17.14 8.38 7.14
N CYS A 20 18.07 7.72 7.79
CA CYS A 20 19.31 7.24 7.19
C CYS A 20 19.00 6.42 5.94
N ILE A 21 19.64 6.73 4.81
CA ILE A 21 19.48 6.01 3.52
C ILE A 21 19.71 4.50 3.67
N ARG A 22 20.43 4.08 4.69
CA ARG A 22 20.71 2.67 5.04
C ARG A 22 19.47 1.88 5.46
N ASP A 23 18.42 2.55 5.91
CA ASP A 23 17.21 1.90 6.45
C ASP A 23 16.14 1.69 5.38
N ARG A 24 16.42 2.01 4.12
CA ARG A 24 15.51 1.81 3.00
C ARG A 24 15.88 0.56 2.23
N LEU A 25 14.92 -0.36 2.14
CA LEU A 25 15.04 -1.57 1.36
C LEU A 25 14.01 -1.54 0.22
N ASP A 26 14.46 -1.74 -1.02
CA ASP A 26 13.55 -2.05 -2.11
C ASP A 26 13.15 -3.54 -2.00
N MET A 27 11.95 -3.79 -1.50
CA MET A 27 11.42 -5.15 -1.39
C MET A 27 10.92 -5.70 -2.73
N GLY A 28 10.89 -4.88 -3.79
CA GLY A 28 10.32 -5.24 -5.08
C GLY A 28 8.86 -5.68 -4.94
N ASP A 29 8.55 -6.90 -5.40
CA ASP A 29 7.21 -7.49 -5.33
C ASP A 29 7.07 -8.55 -4.22
N PHE A 30 8.12 -8.78 -3.41
CA PHE A 30 8.18 -9.87 -2.41
C PHE A 30 7.80 -9.43 -1.00
N ALA A 31 6.63 -8.84 -0.82
CA ALA A 31 6.14 -8.47 0.52
C ALA A 31 6.10 -9.66 1.48
N GLY A 32 5.71 -10.84 1.00
CA GLY A 32 5.65 -12.06 1.81
C GLY A 32 7.00 -12.52 2.35
N GLY A 33 8.07 -12.36 1.56
CA GLY A 33 9.43 -12.69 1.98
C GLY A 33 9.93 -11.77 3.08
N LEU A 34 9.72 -10.46 2.91
CA LEU A 34 10.05 -9.44 3.91
C LEU A 34 9.33 -9.70 5.24
N LEU A 35 8.00 -9.84 5.20
CA LEU A 35 7.19 -10.05 6.40
C LEU A 35 7.56 -11.36 7.12
N LYS A 36 7.83 -12.44 6.37
CA LYS A 36 8.30 -13.72 6.93
C LYS A 36 9.68 -13.58 7.61
N TYR A 37 10.57 -12.79 7.03
CA TYR A 37 11.89 -12.51 7.62
C TYR A 37 11.74 -11.71 8.91
N LEU A 38 10.97 -10.62 8.90
CA LEU A 38 10.75 -9.75 10.06
C LEU A 38 9.99 -10.43 11.19
N ARG A 39 9.21 -11.47 10.91
CA ARG A 39 8.60 -12.31 11.95
C ARG A 39 9.65 -13.05 12.78
N LYS A 40 10.80 -13.40 12.19
CA LYS A 40 11.91 -14.07 12.88
C LYS A 40 12.96 -13.10 13.41
N HIS A 41 13.07 -11.94 12.78
CA HIS A 41 14.03 -10.88 13.09
C HIS A 41 13.28 -9.55 13.23
N PRO A 42 12.52 -9.36 14.33
CA PRO A 42 11.63 -8.21 14.46
C PRO A 42 12.42 -6.90 14.59
N ILE A 43 11.84 -5.86 13.99
CA ILE A 43 12.25 -4.47 14.16
C ILE A 43 11.09 -3.70 14.79
N PRO A 44 11.33 -2.61 15.53
CA PRO A 44 10.25 -1.89 16.22
C PRO A 44 9.19 -1.32 15.28
N CYS A 45 9.60 -0.76 14.14
CA CYS A 45 8.73 -0.07 13.20
C CYS A 45 9.07 -0.44 11.76
N LEU A 46 8.04 -0.64 10.95
CA LEU A 46 8.14 -0.92 9.52
C LEU A 46 7.21 0.00 8.73
N THR A 47 7.74 0.87 7.89
CA THR A 47 6.95 1.63 6.92
C THR A 47 7.00 0.96 5.55
N LEU A 48 5.84 0.57 5.03
CA LEU A 48 5.68 0.05 3.69
C LEU A 48 5.24 1.17 2.75
N GLY A 49 6.07 1.51 1.76
CA GLY A 49 5.80 2.56 0.77
C GLY A 49 5.69 2.02 -0.65
N GLY A 50 4.74 2.54 -1.43
CA GLY A 50 4.62 2.16 -2.84
C GLY A 50 3.34 2.59 -3.52
N GLY A 51 3.12 2.11 -4.75
CA GLY A 51 1.96 2.47 -5.58
C GLY A 51 0.67 1.75 -5.20
N PHE A 52 -0.46 2.40 -5.50
CA PHE A 52 -1.81 1.93 -5.18
C PHE A 52 -2.09 0.49 -5.67
N GLY A 53 -1.68 0.15 -6.90
CA GLY A 53 -1.91 -1.19 -7.45
C GLY A 53 -1.18 -2.32 -6.67
N LYS A 54 0.00 -2.05 -6.10
CA LYS A 54 0.69 -3.03 -5.23
C LYS A 54 -0.05 -3.19 -3.90
N PHE A 55 -0.46 -2.08 -3.30
CA PHE A 55 -1.16 -2.12 -2.02
C PHE A 55 -2.59 -2.66 -2.12
N SER A 56 -3.29 -2.49 -3.24
CA SER A 56 -4.59 -3.14 -3.44
C SER A 56 -4.48 -4.67 -3.44
N LYS A 57 -3.39 -5.22 -3.99
CA LYS A 57 -3.11 -6.65 -3.94
C LYS A 57 -2.75 -7.12 -2.53
N LEU A 58 -1.88 -6.37 -1.83
CA LEU A 58 -1.52 -6.68 -0.44
C LEU A 58 -2.75 -6.61 0.48
N ALA A 59 -3.59 -5.59 0.32
CA ALA A 59 -4.84 -5.42 1.07
C ALA A 59 -5.79 -6.61 0.91
N ARG A 60 -5.78 -7.25 -0.26
CA ARG A 60 -6.53 -8.48 -0.52
C ARG A 60 -5.83 -9.75 0.01
N GLY A 61 -4.62 -9.63 0.51
CA GLY A 61 -3.85 -10.72 1.11
C GLY A 61 -2.84 -11.40 0.18
N HIS A 62 -2.64 -10.87 -1.03
CA HIS A 62 -1.57 -11.35 -1.91
C HIS A 62 -0.21 -10.93 -1.35
N LEU A 63 0.70 -11.88 -1.24
CA LEU A 63 2.05 -11.66 -0.71
C LEU A 63 3.11 -11.56 -1.81
N ASP A 64 2.80 -12.06 -2.99
CA ASP A 64 3.53 -11.84 -4.22
C ASP A 64 2.78 -10.78 -5.02
N LEU A 65 3.36 -9.60 -5.17
CA LEU A 65 2.72 -8.43 -5.77
C LEU A 65 3.03 -8.30 -7.27
N HIS A 66 3.80 -9.23 -7.83
CA HIS A 66 4.18 -9.22 -9.24
C HIS A 66 2.95 -9.36 -10.14
N SER A 67 2.85 -8.51 -11.17
CA SER A 67 1.68 -8.43 -12.06
C SER A 67 1.39 -9.72 -12.83
N GLY A 68 2.39 -10.55 -13.09
CA GLY A 68 2.22 -11.86 -13.72
C GLY A 68 1.66 -12.94 -12.81
N ARG A 69 1.66 -12.75 -11.49
CA ARG A 69 1.22 -13.75 -10.50
C ARG A 69 0.02 -13.32 -9.70
N SER A 70 -0.21 -12.02 -9.57
CA SER A 70 -1.40 -11.45 -8.93
C SER A 70 -1.91 -10.27 -9.75
N GLN A 71 -3.18 -10.33 -10.11
CA GLN A 71 -3.85 -9.25 -10.82
C GLN A 71 -4.65 -8.37 -9.86
N ILE A 72 -4.94 -7.15 -10.30
CA ILE A 72 -5.83 -6.25 -9.58
C ILE A 72 -7.25 -6.77 -9.73
N ASP A 73 -7.97 -6.87 -8.64
CA ASP A 73 -9.36 -7.26 -8.61
C ASP A 73 -10.24 -6.00 -8.50
N PHE A 74 -10.74 -5.55 -9.63
CA PHE A 74 -11.57 -4.35 -9.73
C PHE A 74 -12.94 -4.54 -9.07
N GLU A 75 -13.49 -5.76 -9.07
CA GLU A 75 -14.74 -6.06 -8.35
C GLU A 75 -14.56 -5.88 -6.84
N TRP A 76 -13.47 -6.42 -6.29
CA TRP A 76 -13.16 -6.23 -4.89
C TRP A 76 -12.92 -4.74 -4.54
N ILE A 77 -12.24 -3.97 -5.40
CA ILE A 77 -12.06 -2.52 -5.20
C ILE A 77 -13.40 -1.80 -5.24
N ALA A 78 -14.30 -2.17 -6.15
CA ALA A 78 -15.65 -1.61 -6.20
C ALA A 78 -16.43 -1.89 -4.91
N CYS A 79 -16.30 -3.08 -4.31
CA CYS A 79 -16.88 -3.36 -2.98
C CYS A 79 -16.29 -2.46 -1.87
N GLN A 80 -15.00 -2.11 -1.95
CA GLN A 80 -14.42 -1.15 -0.99
C GLN A 80 -14.98 0.26 -1.21
N LEU A 81 -15.16 0.70 -2.45
CA LEU A 81 -15.81 1.97 -2.78
C LEU A 81 -17.25 2.02 -2.27
N GLU A 82 -18.01 0.96 -2.47
CA GLU A 82 -19.38 0.84 -1.97
C GLU A 82 -19.44 0.97 -0.45
N SER A 83 -18.52 0.31 0.26
CA SER A 83 -18.39 0.42 1.73
C SER A 83 -18.06 1.84 2.21
N LEU A 84 -17.51 2.68 1.35
CA LEU A 84 -17.22 4.11 1.58
C LEU A 84 -18.34 5.04 1.10
N GLY A 85 -19.47 4.49 0.68
CA GLY A 85 -20.64 5.27 0.26
C GLY A 85 -20.69 5.62 -1.23
N ALA A 86 -19.80 5.06 -2.06
CA ALA A 86 -19.91 5.19 -3.51
C ALA A 86 -21.15 4.46 -4.03
N SER A 87 -21.76 4.99 -5.08
CA SER A 87 -22.95 4.41 -5.69
C SER A 87 -22.98 4.64 -7.21
N GLY A 88 -23.88 3.93 -7.90
CA GLY A 88 -24.21 4.15 -9.29
C GLY A 88 -23.00 4.06 -10.23
N ASN A 89 -22.83 5.09 -11.05
CA ASN A 89 -21.84 5.15 -12.12
C ASN A 89 -20.38 4.97 -11.62
N ILE A 90 -20.06 5.41 -10.41
CA ILE A 90 -18.70 5.27 -9.85
C ILE A 90 -18.34 3.79 -9.71
N LEU A 91 -19.25 2.97 -9.20
CA LEU A 91 -19.02 1.53 -9.01
C LEU A 91 -18.89 0.82 -10.35
N GLU A 92 -19.76 1.16 -11.31
CA GLU A 92 -19.73 0.55 -12.63
C GLU A 92 -18.46 0.90 -13.41
N THR A 93 -18.09 2.18 -13.42
CA THR A 93 -16.84 2.64 -14.05
C THR A 93 -15.62 1.99 -13.39
N SER A 94 -15.63 1.84 -12.05
CA SER A 94 -14.54 1.18 -11.34
C SER A 94 -14.36 -0.29 -11.71
N ARG A 95 -15.46 -1.01 -11.98
CA ARG A 95 -15.41 -2.41 -12.43
C ARG A 95 -14.84 -2.55 -13.84
N GLN A 96 -15.05 -1.55 -14.69
CA GLN A 96 -14.62 -1.52 -16.09
C GLN A 96 -13.25 -0.84 -16.28
N ALA A 97 -12.62 -0.36 -15.21
CA ALA A 97 -11.35 0.33 -15.28
C ALA A 97 -10.21 -0.59 -15.79
N ASN A 98 -9.26 -0.01 -16.52
CA ASN A 98 -8.10 -0.73 -17.02
C ASN A 98 -6.95 -0.74 -16.01
N THR A 99 -6.87 0.26 -15.14
CA THR A 99 -5.79 0.41 -14.16
C THR A 99 -6.32 0.81 -12.78
N ALA A 100 -5.60 0.40 -11.76
CA ALA A 100 -5.91 0.80 -10.39
C ALA A 100 -5.76 2.32 -10.16
N ALA A 101 -4.89 2.99 -10.94
CA ALA A 101 -4.72 4.43 -10.88
C ALA A 101 -5.98 5.17 -11.33
N GLU A 102 -6.64 4.70 -12.39
CA GLU A 102 -7.93 5.26 -12.85
C GLU A 102 -9.00 5.18 -11.75
N VAL A 103 -9.09 4.04 -11.05
CA VAL A 103 -10.06 3.88 -9.96
C VAL A 103 -9.76 4.81 -8.79
N LEU A 104 -8.48 4.99 -8.46
CA LEU A 104 -8.05 5.89 -7.40
C LEU A 104 -8.38 7.35 -7.75
N GLU A 105 -8.13 7.76 -9.00
CA GLU A 105 -8.45 9.10 -9.49
C GLU A 105 -9.97 9.35 -9.50
N LEU A 106 -10.76 8.36 -9.96
CA LEU A 106 -12.22 8.43 -9.92
C LEU A 106 -12.73 8.62 -8.48
N ALA A 107 -12.20 7.86 -7.52
CA ALA A 107 -12.54 7.99 -6.10
C ALA A 107 -12.16 9.36 -5.55
N SER A 108 -10.95 9.84 -5.86
CA SER A 108 -10.44 11.14 -5.41
C SER A 108 -11.31 12.29 -5.92
N ASN A 109 -11.70 12.26 -7.20
CA ASN A 109 -12.57 13.27 -7.81
C ASN A 109 -13.97 13.27 -7.19
N ALA A 110 -14.41 12.13 -6.65
CA ALA A 110 -15.67 12.02 -5.90
C ALA A 110 -15.52 12.31 -4.40
N GLY A 111 -14.35 12.71 -3.93
CA GLY A 111 -14.08 12.97 -2.51
C GLY A 111 -14.03 11.71 -1.63
N ILE A 112 -13.88 10.53 -2.22
CA ILE A 112 -13.88 9.24 -1.52
C ILE A 112 -12.43 8.86 -1.16
N GLN A 113 -12.18 8.57 0.12
CA GLN A 113 -10.85 8.26 0.68
C GLN A 113 -10.45 6.78 0.44
N LEU A 114 -10.50 6.35 -0.83
CA LEU A 114 -10.16 4.97 -1.21
C LEU A 114 -8.70 4.64 -0.88
N GLY A 115 -7.78 5.59 -1.07
CA GLY A 115 -6.36 5.41 -0.78
C GLY A 115 -6.11 5.03 0.68
N ASP A 116 -6.71 5.75 1.62
CA ASP A 116 -6.60 5.48 3.06
C ASP A 116 -7.22 4.14 3.43
N ARG A 117 -8.38 3.82 2.84
CA ARG A 117 -9.03 2.51 3.04
C ARG A 117 -8.13 1.36 2.63
N ILE A 118 -7.51 1.44 1.45
CA ILE A 118 -6.61 0.41 0.95
C ILE A 118 -5.32 0.35 1.79
N ALA A 119 -4.78 1.49 2.22
CA ALA A 119 -3.63 1.53 3.12
C ALA A 119 -3.92 0.82 4.45
N GLN A 120 -5.08 1.07 5.06
CA GLN A 120 -5.52 0.40 6.29
C GLN A 120 -5.61 -1.11 6.11
N LEU A 121 -6.30 -1.58 5.07
CA LEU A 121 -6.45 -3.01 4.78
C LEU A 121 -5.09 -3.67 4.51
N ALA A 122 -4.20 -3.00 3.79
CA ALA A 122 -2.84 -3.50 3.54
C ALA A 122 -2.02 -3.60 4.82
N ARG A 123 -2.09 -2.59 5.71
CA ARG A 123 -1.48 -2.61 7.04
C ARG A 123 -1.99 -3.79 7.86
N ASP A 124 -3.29 -3.98 7.91
CA ASP A 124 -3.91 -5.07 8.67
C ASP A 124 -3.48 -6.44 8.15
N GLN A 125 -3.37 -6.61 6.83
CA GLN A 125 -2.83 -7.84 6.24
C GLN A 125 -1.35 -8.05 6.54
N ALA A 126 -0.54 -7.00 6.51
CA ALA A 126 0.88 -7.08 6.88
C ALA A 126 1.03 -7.45 8.36
N GLN A 127 0.29 -6.80 9.25
CA GLN A 127 0.27 -7.09 10.69
C GLN A 127 -0.15 -8.53 10.97
N LYS A 128 -1.21 -9.01 10.29
CA LYS A 128 -1.66 -10.41 10.39
C LYS A 128 -0.57 -11.41 9.98
N LYS A 129 0.28 -11.06 8.99
CA LYS A 129 1.38 -11.93 8.55
C LYS A 129 2.59 -11.90 9.48
N LEU A 130 2.77 -10.81 10.20
CA LEU A 130 3.78 -10.71 11.25
C LEU A 130 3.40 -11.52 12.50
N HIS A 131 2.14 -11.91 12.65
CA HIS A 131 1.60 -12.58 13.84
C HIS A 131 1.91 -11.76 15.12
N ASP A 132 2.46 -12.40 16.15
CA ASP A 132 2.77 -11.79 17.44
C ASP A 132 4.16 -11.09 17.46
N ALA A 133 4.83 -10.95 16.31
CA ALA A 133 6.10 -10.25 16.25
C ALA A 133 5.91 -8.77 16.65
N PRO A 134 6.77 -8.20 17.52
CA PRO A 134 6.64 -6.84 18.03
C PRO A 134 7.07 -5.80 16.97
N VAL A 135 6.39 -5.80 15.84
CA VAL A 135 6.63 -4.91 14.71
C VAL A 135 5.39 -4.05 14.48
N SER A 136 5.50 -2.75 14.66
CA SER A 136 4.46 -1.80 14.28
C SER A 136 4.55 -1.52 12.77
N VAL A 137 3.42 -1.53 12.06
CA VAL A 137 3.40 -1.32 10.61
C VAL A 137 2.67 -0.03 10.28
N GLU A 138 3.26 0.74 9.38
CA GLU A 138 2.68 1.89 8.69
C GLU A 138 2.64 1.61 7.19
N VAL A 139 1.63 2.12 6.50
CA VAL A 139 1.52 2.02 5.03
C VAL A 139 1.32 3.39 4.42
N MET A 140 2.13 3.71 3.41
CA MET A 140 2.08 4.94 2.63
C MET A 140 1.88 4.62 1.15
N ILE A 141 0.76 5.04 0.58
CA ILE A 141 0.46 4.88 -0.85
C ILE A 141 0.81 6.17 -1.57
N ILE A 142 1.66 6.05 -2.59
CA ILE A 142 2.20 7.18 -3.34
C ILE A 142 1.81 7.03 -4.81
N ASN A 143 1.35 8.12 -5.44
CA ASN A 143 1.04 8.13 -6.86
C ASN A 143 2.32 8.30 -7.71
N ARG A 144 2.16 8.34 -9.04
CA ARG A 144 3.30 8.46 -9.97
C ARG A 144 4.02 9.80 -9.87
N GLU A 145 3.32 10.84 -9.44
CA GLU A 145 3.83 12.19 -9.25
C GLU A 145 4.54 12.36 -7.89
N GLY A 146 4.53 11.31 -7.04
CA GLY A 146 5.17 11.33 -5.73
C GLY A 146 4.30 11.90 -4.59
N PHE A 147 3.01 12.14 -4.83
CA PHE A 147 2.10 12.59 -3.79
C PHE A 147 1.57 11.43 -2.95
N LEU A 148 1.41 11.65 -1.66
CA LEU A 148 0.75 10.74 -0.75
C LEU A 148 -0.76 10.74 -1.05
N VAL A 149 -1.29 9.58 -1.43
CA VAL A 149 -2.70 9.38 -1.83
C VAL A 149 -3.43 8.36 -0.98
N GLY A 150 -2.75 7.80 0.02
CA GLY A 150 -3.34 6.92 1.03
C GLY A 150 -2.36 6.67 2.16
N HIS A 151 -2.85 6.69 3.40
CA HIS A 151 -2.03 6.54 4.59
C HIS A 151 -2.73 5.73 5.67
N ALA A 152 -2.02 4.77 6.22
CA ALA A 152 -2.38 4.09 7.45
C ALA A 152 -1.21 4.23 8.44
N PRO A 153 -1.30 5.16 9.40
CA PRO A 153 -0.21 5.44 10.35
C PRO A 153 0.06 4.25 11.27
N PHE A 154 1.16 4.31 11.99
CA PHE A 154 1.42 3.37 13.08
C PHE A 154 0.24 3.35 14.06
N PRO A 155 -0.12 2.16 14.60
CA PRO A 155 -1.10 2.08 15.66
C PRO A 155 -0.67 2.95 16.86
N GLU A 156 -1.61 3.66 17.45
CA GLU A 156 -1.33 4.37 18.71
C GLU A 156 -0.90 3.35 19.77
N LYS A 157 0.19 3.67 20.48
CA LYS A 157 0.63 2.85 21.61
C LYS A 157 -0.39 3.02 22.73
N SER A 158 -1.09 1.94 23.02
CA SER A 158 -1.95 1.85 24.21
C SER A 158 -1.09 1.88 25.47
#